data_42dbc168c883dab61c0dd28772d9cd1c
#
_entry.id   42dbc168c883dab61c0dd28772d9cd1c
#
_cell.length_a   1.000
_cell.length_b   1.000
_cell.length_c   1.000
_cell.angle_alpha   90.00
_cell.angle_beta   90.00
_cell.angle_gamma   90.00
#
_symmetry.space_group_name_H-M   'P 1'
#
loop_
_entity.id
_entity.type
_entity.pdbx_description
1 polymer ?
#
loop_
_entity_poly.entity_id
_entity_poly.type
_entity_poly.pdbx_seq_one_letter_code
_entity_poly.pdbx_strand_id
1 'polypeptide(L)'
;MKEVVNLALELGFKVIIIPPIEQEDVQFPEGAIVVKTGTSYRVRSVFLVRTSDVLVVLGGGAGCIQELITAYTENKPSYVLIGTGMPTDVIEGMPEYLDYRKLAPVMKYRDENALLKDLCDHLKHMRAEKKESKELLGRETKFPSG
;
A
#
# COMPACT_ATOMS: atom_id res chain seq x y z
N MET A 1 -12.93 -8.30 -2.31
CA MET A 1 -11.78 -7.86 -3.14
C MET A 1 -12.11 -7.73 -4.61
N LYS A 2 -12.86 -8.65 -5.23
CA LYS A 2 -13.23 -8.56 -6.66
C LYS A 2 -13.95 -7.25 -7.02
N GLU A 3 -14.90 -6.81 -6.21
CA GLU A 3 -15.65 -5.56 -6.42
C GLU A 3 -14.76 -4.33 -6.41
N VAL A 4 -13.80 -4.26 -5.46
CA VAL A 4 -12.83 -3.15 -5.38
C VAL A 4 -11.96 -3.07 -6.65
N VAL A 5 -11.52 -4.23 -7.14
CA VAL A 5 -10.71 -4.32 -8.38
C VAL A 5 -11.52 -3.84 -9.58
N ASN A 6 -12.76 -4.32 -9.73
CA ASN A 6 -13.61 -3.93 -10.84
C ASN A 6 -13.89 -2.42 -10.83
N LEU A 7 -14.28 -1.87 -9.67
CA LEU A 7 -14.54 -0.44 -9.54
C LEU A 7 -13.28 0.40 -9.84
N ALA A 8 -12.13 -0.04 -9.37
CA ALA A 8 -10.87 0.66 -9.66
C ALA A 8 -10.56 0.69 -11.16
N LEU A 9 -10.79 -0.42 -11.87
CA LEU A 9 -10.63 -0.50 -13.32
C LEU A 9 -11.63 0.39 -14.04
N GLU A 10 -12.91 0.38 -13.65
CA GLU A 10 -13.97 1.25 -14.19
C GLU A 10 -13.64 2.74 -14.03
N LEU A 11 -13.01 3.10 -12.91
CA LEU A 11 -12.54 4.47 -12.63
C LEU A 11 -11.22 4.81 -13.33
N GLY A 12 -10.66 3.91 -14.14
CA GLY A 12 -9.43 4.14 -14.91
C GLY A 12 -8.14 4.01 -14.12
N PHE A 13 -8.17 3.40 -12.92
CA PHE A 13 -6.96 3.11 -12.18
C PHE A 13 -6.21 1.92 -12.78
N LYS A 14 -4.88 1.97 -12.72
CA LYS A 14 -4.04 0.81 -12.99
C LYS A 14 -4.08 -0.10 -11.78
N VAL A 15 -4.58 -1.31 -11.97
CA VAL A 15 -4.67 -2.32 -10.91
C VAL A 15 -3.61 -3.38 -11.11
N ILE A 16 -2.78 -3.58 -10.09
CA ILE A 16 -1.79 -4.64 -10.04
C ILE A 16 -2.24 -5.66 -9.00
N ILE A 17 -2.32 -6.93 -9.41
CA ILE A 17 -2.67 -8.05 -8.55
C ILE A 17 -1.44 -8.94 -8.39
N ILE A 18 -1.09 -9.24 -7.15
CA ILE A 18 -0.02 -10.19 -6.81
C ILE A 18 -0.67 -11.35 -6.08
N PRO A 19 -1.11 -12.40 -6.78
CA PRO A 19 -1.74 -13.55 -6.16
C PRO A 19 -0.71 -14.43 -5.45
N PRO A 20 -1.11 -15.20 -4.43
CA PRO A 20 -0.28 -16.29 -3.93
C PRO A 20 -0.28 -17.45 -4.94
N ILE A 21 0.73 -18.31 -4.88
CA ILE A 21 0.90 -19.44 -5.81
C ILE A 21 -0.36 -20.31 -5.90
N GLU A 22 -1.08 -20.48 -4.80
CA GLU A 22 -2.31 -21.28 -4.72
C GLU A 22 -3.48 -20.68 -5.53
N GLN A 23 -3.35 -19.43 -5.99
CA GLN A 23 -4.38 -18.68 -6.72
C GLN A 23 -3.88 -18.09 -8.03
N GLU A 24 -2.69 -18.45 -8.50
CA GLU A 24 -2.13 -17.90 -9.74
C GLU A 24 -2.87 -18.31 -11.01
N ASP A 25 -3.60 -19.43 -10.94
CA ASP A 25 -4.36 -19.98 -12.09
C ASP A 25 -5.85 -19.55 -12.09
N VAL A 26 -6.25 -18.68 -11.13
CA VAL A 26 -7.59 -18.13 -11.11
C VAL A 26 -7.74 -17.07 -12.21
N GLN A 27 -8.93 -16.98 -12.80
CA GLN A 27 -9.24 -15.94 -13.75
C GLN A 27 -9.40 -14.58 -13.04
N PHE A 28 -8.55 -13.62 -13.40
CA PHE A 28 -8.59 -12.25 -12.90
C PHE A 28 -9.39 -11.34 -13.84
N PRO A 29 -9.91 -10.20 -13.35
CA PRO A 29 -10.61 -9.22 -14.18
C PRO A 29 -9.73 -8.73 -15.35
N GLU A 30 -10.34 -8.58 -16.51
CA GLU A 30 -9.70 -8.01 -17.69
C GLU A 30 -9.23 -6.57 -17.40
N GLY A 31 -8.03 -6.23 -17.84
CA GLY A 31 -7.41 -4.92 -17.57
C GLY A 31 -6.55 -4.88 -16.30
N ALA A 32 -6.63 -5.86 -15.43
CA ALA A 32 -5.69 -5.96 -14.30
C ALA A 32 -4.33 -6.53 -14.74
N ILE A 33 -3.26 -5.96 -14.20
CA ILE A 33 -1.89 -6.49 -14.38
C ILE A 33 -1.66 -7.55 -13.32
N VAL A 34 -1.49 -8.80 -13.72
CA VAL A 34 -1.27 -9.92 -12.79
C VAL A 34 0.22 -10.26 -12.75
N VAL A 35 0.82 -10.16 -11.57
CA VAL A 35 2.22 -10.52 -11.34
C VAL A 35 2.28 -11.83 -10.58
N LYS A 36 2.58 -12.92 -11.27
CA LYS A 36 2.78 -14.26 -10.69
C LYS A 36 4.19 -14.35 -10.12
N THR A 37 4.29 -14.52 -8.80
CA THR A 37 5.57 -14.58 -8.09
C THR A 37 6.00 -15.99 -7.75
N GLY A 38 5.13 -16.97 -7.91
CA GLY A 38 5.36 -18.36 -7.49
C GLY A 38 5.50 -18.54 -5.97
N THR A 39 5.04 -17.55 -5.18
CA THR A 39 5.28 -17.53 -3.73
C THR A 39 4.00 -17.68 -2.94
N SER A 40 4.14 -18.17 -1.69
CA SER A 40 3.02 -18.32 -0.76
C SER A 40 2.41 -16.98 -0.32
N TYR A 41 1.24 -17.03 0.31
CA TYR A 41 0.55 -15.86 0.88
C TYR A 41 1.45 -14.92 1.67
N ARG A 42 2.34 -15.45 2.51
CA ARG A 42 3.21 -14.65 3.38
C ARG A 42 4.29 -13.91 2.60
N VAL A 43 4.90 -14.59 1.66
CA VAL A 43 6.01 -14.02 0.88
C VAL A 43 5.50 -13.02 -0.15
N ARG A 44 4.37 -13.31 -0.83
CA ARG A 44 3.77 -12.36 -1.78
C ARG A 44 3.39 -11.03 -1.11
N SER A 45 2.96 -11.06 0.18
CA SER A 45 2.65 -9.85 0.93
C SER A 45 3.85 -8.92 1.08
N VAL A 46 5.06 -9.48 1.19
CA VAL A 46 6.30 -8.66 1.19
C VAL A 46 6.47 -7.94 -0.14
N PHE A 47 6.29 -8.63 -1.27
CA PHE A 47 6.38 -7.97 -2.60
C PHE A 47 5.34 -6.88 -2.76
N LEU A 48 4.09 -7.14 -2.35
CA LEU A 48 3.00 -6.17 -2.39
C LEU A 48 3.35 -4.90 -1.62
N VAL A 49 3.82 -5.05 -0.39
CA VAL A 49 4.18 -3.92 0.47
C VAL A 49 5.40 -3.18 -0.08
N ARG A 50 6.45 -3.89 -0.51
CA ARG A 50 7.66 -3.23 -1.04
C ARG A 50 7.41 -2.42 -2.30
N THR A 51 6.46 -2.83 -3.13
CA THR A 51 6.10 -2.11 -4.36
C THR A 51 5.13 -0.94 -4.13
N SER A 52 4.55 -0.81 -2.93
CA SER A 52 3.64 0.27 -2.57
C SER A 52 4.37 1.49 -1.99
N ASP A 53 3.75 2.65 -2.04
CA ASP A 53 4.20 3.87 -1.35
C ASP A 53 3.55 4.00 0.04
N VAL A 54 2.33 3.51 0.18
CA VAL A 54 1.54 3.52 1.43
C VAL A 54 0.77 2.20 1.56
N LEU A 55 0.41 1.82 2.77
CA LEU A 55 -0.51 0.71 3.04
C LEU A 55 -1.86 1.25 3.52
N VAL A 56 -2.95 0.73 2.97
CA VAL A 56 -4.32 1.00 3.45
C VAL A 56 -4.95 -0.31 3.91
N VAL A 57 -5.39 -0.35 5.16
CA VAL A 57 -6.07 -1.52 5.76
C VAL A 57 -7.51 -1.15 6.08
N LEU A 58 -8.46 -1.75 5.37
CA LEU A 58 -9.91 -1.51 5.55
C LEU A 58 -10.60 -2.62 6.34
N GLY A 59 -9.83 -3.47 6.98
CA GLY A 59 -10.26 -4.66 7.70
C GLY A 59 -9.58 -5.92 7.16
N GLY A 60 -9.64 -7.00 7.93
CA GLY A 60 -9.09 -8.29 7.51
C GLY A 60 -8.57 -9.13 8.66
N GLY A 61 -7.83 -10.18 8.31
CA GLY A 61 -7.25 -11.14 9.26
C GLY A 61 -5.76 -10.90 9.54
N ALA A 62 -5.10 -11.94 10.07
CA ALA A 62 -3.69 -11.91 10.45
C ALA A 62 -2.73 -11.54 9.29
N GLY A 63 -3.10 -11.83 8.04
CA GLY A 63 -2.31 -11.44 6.88
C GLY A 63 -2.20 -9.92 6.73
N CYS A 64 -3.28 -9.17 6.99
CA CYS A 64 -3.26 -7.70 6.95
C CYS A 64 -2.42 -7.13 8.10
N ILE A 65 -2.40 -7.78 9.27
CA ILE A 65 -1.53 -7.40 10.38
C ILE A 65 -0.05 -7.64 10.01
N GLN A 66 0.25 -8.76 9.35
CA GLN A 66 1.59 -9.03 8.82
C GLN A 66 2.01 -7.97 7.80
N GLU A 67 1.13 -7.59 6.87
CA GLU A 67 1.37 -6.53 5.89
C GLU A 67 1.64 -5.19 6.57
N LEU A 68 0.91 -4.85 7.65
CA LEU A 68 1.15 -3.64 8.45
C LEU A 68 2.53 -3.63 9.09
N ILE A 69 2.94 -4.73 9.72
CA ILE A 69 4.27 -4.83 10.34
C ILE A 69 5.36 -4.74 9.26
N THR A 70 5.13 -5.36 8.10
CA THR A 70 6.05 -5.27 6.97
C THR A 70 6.13 -3.82 6.46
N ALA A 71 5.01 -3.12 6.30
CA ALA A 71 4.98 -1.72 5.89
C ALA A 71 5.76 -0.83 6.85
N TYR A 72 5.56 -1.02 8.15
CA TYR A 72 6.32 -0.31 9.17
C TYR A 72 7.83 -0.52 9.01
N THR A 73 8.28 -1.77 8.88
CA THR A 73 9.72 -2.09 8.74
C THR A 73 10.33 -1.64 7.42
N GLU A 74 9.53 -1.48 6.38
CA GLU A 74 9.92 -0.93 5.07
C GLU A 74 9.75 0.61 4.99
N ASN A 75 9.55 1.27 6.14
CA ASN A 75 9.37 2.72 6.26
C ASN A 75 8.21 3.28 5.42
N LYS A 76 7.08 2.54 5.40
CA LYS A 76 5.88 2.93 4.65
C LYS A 76 4.74 3.25 5.60
N PRO A 77 4.14 4.45 5.51
CA PRO A 77 3.03 4.83 6.35
C PRO A 77 1.80 3.96 6.10
N SER A 78 1.07 3.66 7.17
CA SER A 78 -0.11 2.82 7.12
C SER A 78 -1.34 3.58 7.60
N TYR A 79 -2.43 3.49 6.81
CA TYR A 79 -3.75 4.06 7.08
C TYR A 79 -4.71 2.93 7.41
N VAL A 80 -5.19 2.86 8.64
CA VAL A 80 -5.96 1.71 9.14
C VAL A 80 -7.34 2.14 9.58
N LEU A 81 -8.37 1.55 8.97
CA LEU A 81 -9.74 1.67 9.46
C LEU A 81 -9.93 0.68 10.61
N ILE A 82 -10.39 1.16 11.75
CA ILE A 82 -10.69 0.40 12.97
C ILE A 82 -12.17 0.48 13.30
N GLY A 83 -12.64 -0.45 14.16
CA GLY A 83 -14.07 -0.57 14.46
C GLY A 83 -14.84 -1.30 13.36
N THR A 84 -14.15 -2.13 12.56
CA THR A 84 -14.71 -2.89 11.46
C THR A 84 -15.37 -4.19 11.90
N GLY A 85 -15.17 -4.63 13.14
CA GLY A 85 -15.55 -5.96 13.64
C GLY A 85 -14.65 -7.09 13.16
N MET A 86 -13.53 -6.78 12.50
CA MET A 86 -12.58 -7.75 11.99
C MET A 86 -11.34 -7.90 12.89
N PRO A 87 -10.57 -9.01 12.78
CA PRO A 87 -9.37 -9.22 13.59
C PRO A 87 -8.34 -8.09 13.54
N THR A 88 -8.31 -7.30 12.47
CA THR A 88 -7.44 -6.10 12.34
C THR A 88 -7.78 -5.00 13.33
N ASP A 89 -8.91 -5.04 14.01
CA ASP A 89 -9.26 -4.05 15.04
C ASP A 89 -8.31 -4.12 16.25
N VAL A 90 -7.56 -5.19 16.42
CA VAL A 90 -6.47 -5.29 17.42
C VAL A 90 -5.40 -4.19 17.23
N ILE A 91 -5.28 -3.65 16.03
CA ILE A 91 -4.35 -2.56 15.69
C ILE A 91 -4.70 -1.27 16.45
N GLU A 92 -5.95 -1.12 16.91
CA GLU A 92 -6.38 0.03 17.73
C GLU A 92 -5.51 0.20 18.97
N GLY A 93 -5.14 -0.92 19.62
CA GLY A 93 -4.28 -0.93 20.81
C GLY A 93 -2.79 -0.78 20.53
N MET A 94 -2.37 -0.79 19.27
CA MET A 94 -0.97 -0.62 18.93
C MET A 94 -0.55 0.87 19.01
N PRO A 95 0.71 1.21 19.32
CA PRO A 95 1.20 2.58 19.24
C PRO A 95 1.25 3.09 17.79
N GLU A 96 1.35 4.41 17.62
CA GLU A 96 1.56 5.02 16.29
C GLU A 96 2.86 4.56 15.64
N TYR A 97 3.92 4.42 16.44
CA TYR A 97 5.21 3.87 16.02
C TYR A 97 5.44 2.56 16.78
N LEU A 98 5.65 1.46 16.05
CA LEU A 98 5.67 0.12 16.63
C LEU A 98 6.91 -0.17 17.49
N ASP A 99 8.01 0.57 17.29
CA ASP A 99 9.23 0.45 18.08
C ASP A 99 9.99 1.79 18.19
N TYR A 100 11.14 1.75 18.89
CA TYR A 100 11.99 2.91 19.17
C TYR A 100 12.60 3.56 17.92
N ARG A 101 12.64 2.87 16.78
CA ARG A 101 13.18 3.39 15.50
C ARG A 101 12.28 4.45 14.87
N LYS A 102 10.98 4.45 15.20
CA LYS A 102 9.98 5.40 14.68
C LYS A 102 10.02 5.52 13.14
N LEU A 103 10.01 4.37 12.44
CA LEU A 103 10.21 4.32 10.99
C LEU A 103 9.07 4.97 10.23
N ALA A 104 7.84 4.49 10.40
CA ALA A 104 6.67 4.99 9.72
C ALA A 104 5.45 5.01 10.64
N PRO A 105 4.54 6.01 10.55
CA PRO A 105 3.37 6.07 11.40
C PRO A 105 2.31 5.04 11.01
N VAL A 106 1.62 4.50 12.02
CA VAL A 106 0.40 3.70 11.89
C VAL A 106 -0.78 4.58 12.30
N MET A 107 -1.41 5.19 11.33
CA MET A 107 -2.55 6.10 11.54
C MET A 107 -3.86 5.31 11.57
N LYS A 108 -4.69 5.58 12.57
CA LYS A 108 -5.91 4.84 12.84
C LYS A 108 -7.13 5.76 12.72
N TYR A 109 -8.15 5.28 12.04
CA TYR A 109 -9.37 6.03 11.74
C TYR A 109 -10.59 5.16 12.04
N ARG A 110 -11.64 5.77 12.60
CA ARG A 110 -12.97 5.16 12.75
C ARG A 110 -13.95 5.61 11.66
N ASP A 111 -13.57 6.61 10.89
CA ASP A 111 -14.34 7.20 9.80
C ASP A 111 -13.55 7.10 8.50
N GLU A 112 -14.16 6.51 7.49
CA GLU A 112 -13.53 6.30 6.19
C GLU A 112 -13.27 7.61 5.44
N ASN A 113 -14.07 8.65 5.63
CA ASN A 113 -13.87 9.93 4.96
C ASN A 113 -12.65 10.66 5.53
N ALA A 114 -12.45 10.57 6.86
CA ALA A 114 -11.27 11.10 7.51
C ALA A 114 -10.00 10.38 7.02
N LEU A 115 -10.04 9.05 6.93
CA LEU A 115 -8.94 8.25 6.39
C LEU A 115 -8.63 8.67 4.94
N LEU A 116 -9.64 8.75 4.09
CA LEU A 116 -9.48 9.09 2.67
C LEU A 116 -8.94 10.50 2.49
N LYS A 117 -9.41 11.47 3.28
CA LYS A 117 -8.92 12.85 3.23
C LYS A 117 -7.42 12.91 3.52
N ASP A 118 -7.00 12.35 4.64
CA ASP A 118 -5.59 12.38 5.05
C ASP A 118 -4.70 11.61 4.09
N LEU A 119 -5.16 10.45 3.58
CA LEU A 119 -4.48 9.68 2.55
C LEU A 119 -4.30 10.49 1.27
N CYS A 120 -5.36 11.14 0.78
CA CYS A 120 -5.31 11.94 -0.44
C CYS A 120 -4.35 13.12 -0.30
N ASP A 121 -4.34 13.79 0.83
CA ASP A 121 -3.45 14.92 1.09
C ASP A 121 -1.98 14.46 1.17
N HIS A 122 -1.71 13.34 1.84
CA HIS A 122 -0.39 12.72 1.84
C HIS A 122 0.09 12.37 0.42
N LEU A 123 -0.74 11.69 -0.36
CA LEU A 123 -0.37 11.29 -1.73
C LEU A 123 -0.11 12.49 -2.66
N LYS A 124 -0.80 13.62 -2.47
CA LYS A 124 -0.52 14.87 -3.19
C LYS A 124 0.87 15.40 -2.85
N HIS A 125 1.24 15.45 -1.56
CA HIS A 125 2.56 15.89 -1.12
C HIS A 125 3.67 14.99 -1.67
N MET A 126 3.53 13.67 -1.55
CA MET A 126 4.50 12.71 -2.11
C MET A 126 4.71 12.90 -3.62
N ARG A 127 3.64 13.17 -4.37
CA ARG A 127 3.75 13.41 -5.82
C ARG A 127 4.49 14.71 -6.14
N ALA A 128 4.26 15.76 -5.35
CA ALA A 128 4.97 17.04 -5.51
C ALA A 128 6.47 16.87 -5.26
N GLU A 129 6.85 16.20 -4.16
CA GLU A 129 8.25 15.92 -3.82
C GLU A 129 8.96 15.05 -4.88
N LYS A 130 8.29 14.00 -5.37
CA LYS A 130 8.84 13.15 -6.45
C LYS A 130 9.04 13.93 -7.76
N LYS A 131 8.18 14.90 -8.05
CA LYS A 131 8.31 15.75 -9.25
C LYS A 131 9.51 16.68 -9.11
N GLU A 132 9.64 17.34 -7.97
CA GLU A 132 10.76 18.25 -7.67
C GLU A 132 12.10 17.51 -7.72
N SER A 133 12.19 16.33 -7.11
CA SER A 133 13.38 15.48 -7.14
C SER A 133 13.78 15.09 -8.56
N LYS A 134 12.81 14.75 -9.42
CA LYS A 134 13.08 14.42 -10.83
C LYS A 134 13.55 15.62 -11.63
N GLU A 135 13.02 16.81 -11.37
CA GLU A 135 13.44 18.04 -12.03
C GLU A 135 14.88 18.43 -11.64
N LEU A 136 15.24 18.24 -10.37
CA LEU A 136 16.62 18.43 -9.88
C LEU A 136 17.60 17.44 -10.52
N LEU A 137 17.30 16.14 -10.51
CA LEU A 137 18.10 15.10 -11.15
C LEU A 137 18.23 15.31 -12.66
N GLY A 138 17.17 15.74 -13.34
CA GLY A 138 17.21 16.06 -14.78
C GLY A 138 18.08 17.27 -15.14
N ARG A 139 18.37 18.16 -14.17
CA ARG A 139 19.33 19.26 -14.34
C ARG A 139 20.77 18.83 -14.19
N GLU A 140 21.04 17.80 -13.37
CA GLU A 140 22.39 17.27 -13.13
C GLU A 140 22.87 16.32 -14.23
N THR A 141 21.96 15.66 -14.97
CA THR A 141 22.28 14.66 -16.01
C THR A 141 22.46 15.23 -17.41
N LYS A 142 22.65 16.52 -17.60
CA LYS A 142 23.16 17.05 -18.85
C LYS A 142 24.67 16.74 -18.93
N PHE A 143 25.01 15.54 -19.40
CA PHE A 143 26.35 15.24 -19.84
C PHE A 143 26.77 16.28 -20.90
N PRO A 144 27.94 16.91 -20.78
CA PRO A 144 28.45 17.72 -21.86
C PRO A 144 28.63 16.82 -23.07
N SER A 145 27.92 17.11 -24.14
CA SER A 145 28.16 16.50 -25.46
C SER A 145 29.57 16.85 -25.89
N GLY A 146 30.48 15.87 -25.76
CA GLY A 146 31.78 15.92 -26.37
C GLY A 146 31.69 15.61 -27.88
#